data_4a11dae7f2e5b358dd2e87794fb08ccc
#
_entry.id   4a11dae7f2e5b358dd2e87794fb08ccc
#
_cell.length_a   1.000
_cell.length_b   1.000
_cell.length_c   1.000
_cell.angle_alpha   90.00
_cell.angle_beta   90.00
_cell.angle_gamma   90.00
#
_symmetry.space_group_name_H-M   'P 1'
#
loop_
_entity.id
_entity.type
_entity.pdbx_description
1 polymer ?
#
loop_
_entity_poly.entity_id
_entity_poly.type
_entity_poly.pdbx_seq_one_letter_code
_entity_poly.pdbx_strand_id
1 'polypeptide(L)'
;MSRRQQVYDGVAKGLYELSIMSKLHGNFILSAQFSSSSAAIHLVAPDMLEVDIVIAKRLSSDVPLVAQVSQYIIAAGGKRLRPALLLLICGALGYTDAQRYNLAAVVEFIHTATLLHDDVVDESKMRRGLATANESFGNPASVLVGDFLYSRAFQMMVDAGDMRVMQILSDATNVIAEGEVMQLMNMHDPSLDEAGYLRVIRSKTAKLFEASARLGAVLAKSEPAVEEACAQYGQALGTAFQVIDDVLDYDGDPAVMGKNLGDDLREGKATLPLIIAMQHGTEAQRRMIQQAIETGDLSQLSIILNTVRETGALDASRLAAAAEAERAIEALELLKPSQYKDALLQLASQLLIRHA
;
A
#
# COMPACT_ATOMS: atom_id res chain seq x y z
N MET A 1 -0.06 30.34 32.00
CA MET A 1 0.24 29.79 30.66
C MET A 1 -0.82 28.76 30.34
N SER A 2 -1.48 28.85 29.19
CA SER A 2 -2.55 27.91 28.83
C SER A 2 -1.95 26.57 28.39
N ARG A 3 -2.70 25.47 28.55
CA ARG A 3 -2.31 24.12 28.10
C ARG A 3 -1.90 24.11 26.59
N ARG A 4 -2.48 25.00 25.79
CA ARG A 4 -2.09 25.21 24.37
C ARG A 4 -0.66 25.72 24.20
N GLN A 5 -0.21 26.63 25.09
CA GLN A 5 1.13 27.21 25.00
C GLN A 5 2.21 26.18 25.34
N GLN A 6 1.95 25.30 26.32
CA GLN A 6 2.89 24.21 26.67
C GLN A 6 3.05 23.17 25.57
N VAL A 7 1.98 22.85 24.82
CA VAL A 7 2.04 21.97 23.65
C VAL A 7 2.84 22.62 22.51
N TYR A 8 2.64 23.92 22.28
CA TYR A 8 3.39 24.69 21.27
C TYR A 8 4.89 24.77 21.58
N ASP A 9 5.25 25.01 22.84
CA ASP A 9 6.65 25.13 23.25
C ASP A 9 7.37 23.77 23.23
N GLY A 10 6.69 22.68 23.54
CA GLY A 10 7.21 21.30 23.44
C GLY A 10 7.48 20.87 21.99
N VAL A 11 6.55 21.20 21.08
CA VAL A 11 6.67 20.90 19.65
C VAL A 11 7.76 21.76 18.98
N ALA A 12 7.84 23.05 19.33
CA ALA A 12 8.87 23.95 18.80
C ALA A 12 10.30 23.49 19.21
N LYS A 13 10.48 22.98 20.44
CA LYS A 13 11.75 22.46 20.91
C LYS A 13 12.16 21.16 20.20
N GLY A 14 11.21 20.25 19.94
CA GLY A 14 11.44 19.02 19.18
C GLY A 14 11.80 19.31 17.71
N LEU A 15 11.17 20.32 17.09
CA LEU A 15 11.48 20.73 15.72
C LEU A 15 12.85 21.40 15.58
N TYR A 16 13.30 22.13 16.62
CA TYR A 16 14.62 22.76 16.64
C TYR A 16 15.73 21.69 16.75
N GLU A 17 15.54 20.64 17.54
CA GLU A 17 16.46 19.52 17.65
C GLU A 17 16.47 18.67 16.37
N LEU A 18 15.33 18.45 15.72
CA LEU A 18 15.25 17.78 14.41
C LEU A 18 15.91 18.59 13.29
N SER A 19 15.82 19.93 13.32
CA SER A 19 16.49 20.82 12.37
C SER A 19 18.01 20.81 12.52
N ILE A 20 18.52 20.67 13.74
CA ILE A 20 19.97 20.55 14.01
C ILE A 20 20.46 19.16 13.56
N MET A 21 19.70 18.09 13.81
CA MET A 21 20.00 16.74 13.34
C MET A 21 19.98 16.64 11.81
N SER A 22 19.04 17.29 11.14
CA SER A 22 18.94 17.37 9.67
C SER A 22 20.16 18.06 9.01
N LYS A 23 20.72 19.08 9.64
CA LYS A 23 21.93 19.77 9.13
C LYS A 23 23.23 19.00 9.35
N LEU A 24 23.25 18.07 10.32
CA LEU A 24 24.43 17.23 10.61
C LEU A 24 24.40 15.89 9.85
N HIS A 25 23.28 15.45 9.30
CA HIS A 25 23.09 14.14 8.68
C HIS A 25 22.56 14.19 7.24
N GLY A 26 22.76 15.30 6.55
CA GLY A 26 22.27 15.55 5.18
C GLY A 26 22.63 14.51 4.10
N ASN A 27 23.43 13.48 4.42
CA ASN A 27 23.80 12.39 3.52
C ASN A 27 23.55 10.98 4.07
N PHE A 28 22.93 10.79 5.24
CA PHE A 28 22.85 9.47 5.88
C PHE A 28 21.43 8.86 5.93
N ILE A 29 20.37 9.62 5.73
CA ILE A 29 18.97 9.13 5.88
C ILE A 29 18.49 8.37 4.65
N LEU A 30 19.04 8.63 3.47
CA LEU A 30 18.66 7.93 2.22
C LEU A 30 19.29 6.53 2.05
N SER A 31 20.40 6.22 2.73
CA SER A 31 21.12 4.96 2.52
C SER A 31 20.72 3.80 3.44
N ALA A 32 20.03 4.06 4.56
CA ALA A 32 19.73 3.03 5.56
C ALA A 32 18.42 2.26 5.32
N GLN A 33 17.48 2.80 4.52
CA GLN A 33 16.19 2.14 4.26
C GLN A 33 16.17 1.21 3.03
N PHE A 34 17.21 1.21 2.21
CA PHE A 34 17.27 0.39 0.99
C PHE A 34 17.93 -0.99 1.18
N SER A 35 18.35 -1.36 2.36
CA SER A 35 19.12 -2.61 2.58
C SER A 35 18.33 -3.92 2.43
N SER A 36 17.01 -3.86 2.20
CA SER A 36 16.17 -5.04 1.90
C SER A 36 15.32 -4.88 0.63
N SER A 37 15.48 -3.80 -0.14
CA SER A 37 14.72 -3.60 -1.36
C SER A 37 15.26 -4.48 -2.49
N SER A 38 14.35 -5.05 -3.29
CA SER A 38 14.71 -5.90 -4.42
C SER A 38 15.59 -5.15 -5.43
N ALA A 39 16.45 -5.88 -6.16
CA ALA A 39 17.26 -5.32 -7.24
C ALA A 39 16.43 -4.53 -8.26
N ALA A 40 15.14 -4.89 -8.42
CA ALA A 40 14.18 -4.20 -9.24
C ALA A 40 13.96 -2.72 -8.82
N ILE A 41 13.85 -2.45 -7.51
CA ILE A 41 13.67 -1.09 -6.99
C ILE A 41 14.96 -0.28 -7.13
N HIS A 42 16.13 -0.92 -6.98
CA HIS A 42 17.39 -0.25 -7.19
C HIS A 42 17.57 0.29 -8.61
N LEU A 43 16.99 -0.37 -9.61
CA LEU A 43 17.05 0.08 -11.00
C LEU A 43 16.42 1.46 -11.21
N VAL A 44 15.39 1.80 -10.46
CA VAL A 44 14.68 3.09 -10.53
C VAL A 44 15.00 4.01 -9.35
N ALA A 45 16.01 3.68 -8.54
CA ALA A 45 16.37 4.51 -7.39
C ALA A 45 16.74 5.97 -7.76
N PRO A 46 17.47 6.25 -8.87
CA PRO A 46 17.69 7.63 -9.30
C PRO A 46 16.39 8.36 -9.66
N ASP A 47 15.46 7.68 -10.33
CA ASP A 47 14.16 8.26 -10.67
C ASP A 47 13.30 8.51 -9.43
N MET A 48 13.40 7.65 -8.41
CA MET A 48 12.70 7.84 -7.14
C MET A 48 13.18 9.08 -6.37
N LEU A 49 14.44 9.49 -6.50
CA LEU A 49 14.92 10.77 -5.94
C LEU A 49 14.22 11.96 -6.60
N GLU A 50 13.99 11.91 -7.91
CA GLU A 50 13.24 12.96 -8.62
C GLU A 50 11.75 12.97 -8.17
N VAL A 51 11.16 11.79 -7.93
CA VAL A 51 9.81 11.71 -7.33
C VAL A 51 9.78 12.36 -5.96
N ASP A 52 10.78 12.14 -5.11
CA ASP A 52 10.88 12.76 -3.78
C ASP A 52 10.97 14.29 -3.86
N ILE A 53 11.70 14.82 -4.84
CA ILE A 53 11.78 16.27 -5.10
C ILE A 53 10.39 16.81 -5.49
N VAL A 54 9.67 16.10 -6.37
CA VAL A 54 8.31 16.49 -6.76
C VAL A 54 7.37 16.45 -5.56
N ILE A 55 7.40 15.37 -4.76
CA ILE A 55 6.61 15.24 -3.53
C ILE A 55 6.88 16.42 -2.59
N ALA A 56 8.13 16.68 -2.26
CA ALA A 56 8.52 17.76 -1.36
C ALA A 56 8.00 19.14 -1.84
N LYS A 57 8.12 19.41 -3.14
CA LYS A 57 7.61 20.64 -3.76
C LYS A 57 6.09 20.75 -3.68
N ARG A 58 5.37 19.66 -3.92
CA ARG A 58 3.90 19.64 -3.96
C ARG A 58 3.25 19.61 -2.59
N LEU A 59 3.98 19.21 -1.54
CA LEU A 59 3.52 19.25 -0.14
C LEU A 59 3.56 20.65 0.47
N SER A 60 4.16 21.62 -0.20
CA SER A 60 4.23 23.00 0.31
C SER A 60 2.83 23.55 0.58
N SER A 61 2.62 24.05 1.80
CA SER A 61 1.39 24.69 2.26
C SER A 61 1.70 25.76 3.30
N ASP A 62 0.98 26.87 3.24
CA ASP A 62 1.06 27.94 4.24
C ASP A 62 0.32 27.56 5.55
N VAL A 63 -0.38 26.43 5.58
CA VAL A 63 -1.06 25.91 6.75
C VAL A 63 -0.10 24.97 7.52
N PRO A 64 0.41 25.37 8.72
CA PRO A 64 1.45 24.60 9.41
C PRO A 64 1.09 23.15 9.71
N LEU A 65 -0.17 22.89 10.10
CA LEU A 65 -0.63 21.55 10.43
C LEU A 65 -0.60 20.61 9.20
N VAL A 66 -0.95 21.14 8.01
CA VAL A 66 -0.87 20.38 6.76
C VAL A 66 0.57 19.96 6.49
N ALA A 67 1.52 20.88 6.63
CA ALA A 67 2.93 20.58 6.43
C ALA A 67 3.46 19.54 7.43
N GLN A 68 3.11 19.68 8.71
CA GLN A 68 3.54 18.77 9.78
C GLN A 68 3.03 17.34 9.57
N VAL A 69 1.73 17.16 9.36
CA VAL A 69 1.13 15.81 9.18
C VAL A 69 1.60 15.18 7.87
N SER A 70 1.67 15.95 6.78
CA SER A 70 2.18 15.45 5.50
C SER A 70 3.64 15.00 5.58
N GLN A 71 4.49 15.76 6.25
CA GLN A 71 5.89 15.39 6.47
C GLN A 71 5.98 14.14 7.36
N TYR A 72 5.18 14.05 8.41
CA TYR A 72 5.15 12.92 9.32
C TYR A 72 4.85 11.61 8.57
N ILE A 73 3.77 11.56 7.80
CA ILE A 73 3.36 10.34 7.09
C ILE A 73 4.34 9.96 5.96
N ILE A 74 4.89 10.94 5.24
CA ILE A 74 5.90 10.69 4.20
C ILE A 74 7.21 10.20 4.81
N ALA A 75 7.64 10.79 5.94
CA ALA A 75 8.85 10.39 6.65
C ALA A 75 8.75 8.99 7.28
N ALA A 76 7.53 8.51 7.59
CA ALA A 76 7.30 7.13 8.04
C ALA A 76 7.73 6.08 6.98
N GLY A 77 8.10 6.53 5.79
CA GLY A 77 8.68 5.71 4.73
C GLY A 77 7.71 4.70 4.13
N GLY A 78 8.26 3.68 3.48
CA GLY A 78 7.52 2.59 2.83
C GLY A 78 8.27 2.03 1.66
N LYS A 79 7.80 0.89 1.15
CA LYS A 79 8.45 0.21 0.00
C LYS A 79 8.27 0.97 -1.31
N ARG A 80 7.37 1.96 -1.36
CA ARG A 80 7.07 2.79 -2.54
C ARG A 80 6.93 1.99 -3.84
N LEU A 81 6.28 0.83 -3.75
CA LEU A 81 6.14 -0.09 -4.88
C LEU A 81 5.32 0.49 -6.03
N ARG A 82 4.27 1.25 -5.72
CA ARG A 82 3.37 1.80 -6.75
C ARG A 82 4.06 2.86 -7.62
N PRO A 83 4.73 3.89 -7.08
CA PRO A 83 5.51 4.81 -7.91
C PRO A 83 6.67 4.09 -8.63
N ALA A 84 7.37 3.15 -7.98
CA ALA A 84 8.42 2.37 -8.64
C ALA A 84 7.88 1.53 -9.81
N LEU A 85 6.70 0.93 -9.67
CA LEU A 85 6.03 0.19 -10.73
C LEU A 85 5.77 1.07 -11.97
N LEU A 86 5.22 2.27 -11.78
CA LEU A 86 5.02 3.23 -12.88
C LEU A 86 6.34 3.52 -13.59
N LEU A 87 7.40 3.80 -12.84
CA LEU A 87 8.72 4.10 -13.38
C LEU A 87 9.33 2.92 -14.14
N LEU A 88 9.17 1.70 -13.62
CA LEU A 88 9.64 0.48 -14.29
C LEU A 88 8.91 0.23 -15.60
N ILE A 89 7.59 0.41 -15.65
CA ILE A 89 6.82 0.31 -16.91
C ILE A 89 7.25 1.40 -17.90
N CYS A 90 7.42 2.65 -17.45
CA CYS A 90 7.97 3.72 -18.30
C CYS A 90 9.31 3.32 -18.90
N GLY A 91 10.23 2.79 -18.08
CA GLY A 91 11.53 2.34 -18.53
C GLY A 91 11.47 1.17 -19.53
N ALA A 92 10.59 0.18 -19.29
CA ALA A 92 10.38 -0.96 -20.18
C ALA A 92 9.83 -0.54 -21.55
N LEU A 93 9.08 0.55 -21.60
CA LEU A 93 8.48 1.11 -22.82
C LEU A 93 9.30 2.28 -23.42
N GLY A 94 10.46 2.59 -22.84
CA GLY A 94 11.39 3.61 -23.35
C GLY A 94 10.95 5.06 -23.10
N TYR A 95 10.02 5.29 -22.19
CA TYR A 95 9.57 6.63 -21.83
C TYR A 95 10.48 7.26 -20.79
N THR A 96 11.03 8.44 -21.07
CA THR A 96 12.05 9.10 -20.23
C THR A 96 11.68 10.53 -19.82
N ASP A 97 10.56 11.08 -20.25
CA ASP A 97 10.13 12.43 -19.91
C ASP A 97 9.83 12.57 -18.41
N ALA A 98 10.07 13.77 -17.87
CA ALA A 98 9.91 14.09 -16.43
C ALA A 98 8.45 13.95 -15.94
N GLN A 99 7.47 13.89 -16.85
CA GLN A 99 6.06 13.68 -16.47
C GLN A 99 5.85 12.38 -15.70
N ARG A 100 6.71 11.34 -15.91
CA ARG A 100 6.68 10.11 -15.11
C ARG A 100 6.86 10.35 -13.61
N TYR A 101 7.68 11.34 -13.23
CA TYR A 101 7.90 11.69 -11.82
C TYR A 101 6.68 12.35 -11.19
N ASN A 102 6.02 13.23 -11.94
CA ASN A 102 4.76 13.85 -11.50
C ASN A 102 3.68 12.81 -11.25
N LEU A 103 3.46 11.86 -12.18
CA LEU A 103 2.43 10.85 -12.02
C LEU A 103 2.80 9.79 -10.97
N ALA A 104 4.08 9.46 -10.81
CA ALA A 104 4.55 8.63 -9.70
C ALA A 104 4.27 9.27 -8.34
N ALA A 105 4.46 10.60 -8.23
CA ALA A 105 4.12 11.36 -7.03
C ALA A 105 2.58 11.44 -6.81
N VAL A 106 1.77 11.57 -7.87
CA VAL A 106 0.29 11.51 -7.78
C VAL A 106 -0.17 10.19 -7.18
N VAL A 107 0.36 9.08 -7.68
CA VAL A 107 0.05 7.73 -7.18
C VAL A 107 0.41 7.61 -5.68
N GLU A 108 1.56 8.15 -5.28
CA GLU A 108 1.99 8.12 -3.87
C GLU A 108 1.10 9.02 -3.00
N PHE A 109 0.64 10.18 -3.49
CA PHE A 109 -0.29 11.04 -2.76
C PHE A 109 -1.65 10.37 -2.55
N ILE A 110 -2.21 9.74 -3.59
CA ILE A 110 -3.46 8.97 -3.47
C ILE A 110 -3.28 7.86 -2.43
N HIS A 111 -2.21 7.07 -2.53
CA HIS A 111 -1.93 6.02 -1.55
C HIS A 111 -1.76 6.54 -0.13
N THR A 112 -1.04 7.65 0.05
CA THR A 112 -0.81 8.24 1.37
C THR A 112 -2.11 8.80 1.95
N ALA A 113 -2.97 9.38 1.13
CA ALA A 113 -4.29 9.85 1.54
C ALA A 113 -5.17 8.69 2.04
N THR A 114 -5.20 7.56 1.30
CA THR A 114 -5.94 6.37 1.76
C THR A 114 -5.41 5.85 3.09
N LEU A 115 -4.06 5.81 3.28
CA LEU A 115 -3.50 5.39 4.57
C LEU A 115 -3.91 6.28 5.75
N LEU A 116 -3.99 7.61 5.54
CA LEU A 116 -4.43 8.55 6.58
C LEU A 116 -5.91 8.35 6.96
N HIS A 117 -6.75 8.01 5.98
CA HIS A 117 -8.16 7.71 6.21
C HIS A 117 -8.34 6.33 6.85
N ASP A 118 -7.65 5.32 6.34
CA ASP A 118 -7.70 3.93 6.85
C ASP A 118 -7.29 3.87 8.31
N ASP A 119 -6.20 4.55 8.72
CA ASP A 119 -5.77 4.58 10.10
C ASP A 119 -6.84 5.10 11.06
N VAL A 120 -7.73 6.00 10.58
CA VAL A 120 -8.87 6.51 11.37
C VAL A 120 -10.01 5.50 11.38
N VAL A 121 -10.35 4.91 10.23
CA VAL A 121 -11.46 3.94 10.09
C VAL A 121 -11.16 2.65 10.86
N ASP A 122 -9.93 2.14 10.76
CA ASP A 122 -9.47 0.91 11.41
C ASP A 122 -9.04 1.15 12.89
N GLU A 123 -9.13 2.39 13.39
CA GLU A 123 -8.66 2.79 14.74
C GLU A 123 -7.20 2.34 15.00
N SER A 124 -6.39 2.35 13.96
CA SER A 124 -5.01 1.88 14.02
C SER A 124 -4.13 2.81 14.85
N LYS A 125 -3.33 2.24 15.75
CA LYS A 125 -2.45 3.01 16.67
C LYS A 125 -1.01 3.06 16.19
N MET A 126 -0.58 2.05 15.45
CA MET A 126 0.81 1.88 15.01
C MET A 126 0.85 1.54 13.52
N ARG A 127 1.83 2.14 12.83
CA ARG A 127 2.15 1.84 11.42
C ARG A 127 3.66 1.85 11.24
N ARG A 128 4.22 0.74 10.76
CA ARG A 128 5.67 0.60 10.52
C ARG A 128 6.53 0.91 11.76
N GLY A 129 6.07 0.51 12.94
CA GLY A 129 6.78 0.75 14.20
C GLY A 129 6.67 2.19 14.74
N LEU A 130 5.93 3.08 14.09
CA LEU A 130 5.64 4.44 14.55
C LEU A 130 4.16 4.59 14.90
N ALA A 131 3.82 5.55 15.77
CA ALA A 131 2.44 5.93 16.02
C ALA A 131 1.78 6.38 14.70
N THR A 132 0.49 6.12 14.53
CA THR A 132 -0.24 6.61 13.36
C THR A 132 -0.45 8.13 13.42
N ALA A 133 -0.80 8.74 12.29
CA ALA A 133 -1.06 10.17 12.25
C ALA A 133 -2.27 10.58 13.11
N ASN A 134 -3.33 9.76 13.14
CA ASN A 134 -4.50 9.97 13.99
C ASN A 134 -4.16 9.90 15.50
N GLU A 135 -3.26 9.01 15.93
CA GLU A 135 -2.77 8.97 17.32
C GLU A 135 -1.92 10.20 17.66
N SER A 136 -1.08 10.66 16.73
CA SER A 136 -0.14 11.76 16.96
C SER A 136 -0.80 13.16 16.86
N PHE A 137 -1.78 13.34 15.96
CA PHE A 137 -2.38 14.64 15.62
C PHE A 137 -3.91 14.66 15.77
N GLY A 138 -4.54 13.51 16.08
CA GLY A 138 -5.98 13.34 16.19
C GLY A 138 -6.68 13.04 14.86
N ASN A 139 -7.82 12.35 14.94
CA ASN A 139 -8.63 11.94 13.78
C ASN A 139 -8.96 13.11 12.82
N PRO A 140 -9.40 14.31 13.30
CA PRO A 140 -9.73 15.41 12.40
C PRO A 140 -8.53 15.85 11.55
N ALA A 141 -7.31 15.89 12.12
CA ALA A 141 -6.12 16.27 11.38
C ALA A 141 -5.75 15.22 10.33
N SER A 142 -5.84 13.94 10.67
CA SER A 142 -5.56 12.84 9.75
C SER A 142 -6.51 12.88 8.54
N VAL A 143 -7.82 12.99 8.77
CA VAL A 143 -8.82 13.06 7.71
C VAL A 143 -8.61 14.28 6.81
N LEU A 144 -8.50 15.49 7.39
CA LEU A 144 -8.37 16.72 6.59
C LEU A 144 -7.07 16.80 5.80
N VAL A 145 -5.97 16.23 6.32
CA VAL A 145 -4.71 16.17 5.57
C VAL A 145 -4.77 15.10 4.49
N GLY A 146 -5.48 13.99 4.73
CA GLY A 146 -5.82 13.04 3.68
C GLY A 146 -6.57 13.71 2.52
N ASP A 147 -7.60 14.52 2.82
CA ASP A 147 -8.34 15.30 1.81
C ASP A 147 -7.44 16.30 1.08
N PHE A 148 -6.51 16.94 1.79
CA PHE A 148 -5.52 17.83 1.17
C PHE A 148 -4.63 17.07 0.17
N LEU A 149 -4.10 15.91 0.53
CA LEU A 149 -3.27 15.09 -0.37
C LEU A 149 -4.06 14.63 -1.60
N TYR A 150 -5.31 14.22 -1.39
CA TYR A 150 -6.23 13.86 -2.47
C TYR A 150 -6.45 15.04 -3.44
N SER A 151 -6.80 16.20 -2.89
CA SER A 151 -7.00 17.43 -3.67
C SER A 151 -5.73 17.83 -4.43
N ARG A 152 -4.57 17.68 -3.81
CA ARG A 152 -3.27 17.96 -4.43
C ARG A 152 -2.99 16.97 -5.58
N ALA A 153 -3.30 15.70 -5.40
CA ALA A 153 -3.21 14.70 -6.46
C ALA A 153 -4.08 15.09 -7.66
N PHE A 154 -5.33 15.53 -7.46
CA PHE A 154 -6.20 16.00 -8.53
C PHE A 154 -5.64 17.22 -9.26
N GLN A 155 -5.08 18.21 -8.54
CA GLN A 155 -4.39 19.35 -9.17
C GLN A 155 -3.24 18.87 -10.07
N MET A 156 -2.43 17.92 -9.60
CA MET A 156 -1.31 17.38 -10.37
C MET A 156 -1.76 16.55 -11.58
N MET A 157 -2.90 15.87 -11.50
CA MET A 157 -3.52 15.21 -12.65
C MET A 157 -3.96 16.21 -13.72
N VAL A 158 -4.55 17.35 -13.31
CA VAL A 158 -4.90 18.44 -14.23
C VAL A 158 -3.65 19.04 -14.87
N ASP A 159 -2.59 19.28 -14.09
CA ASP A 159 -1.30 19.79 -14.59
C ASP A 159 -0.66 18.85 -15.64
N ALA A 160 -0.96 17.56 -15.59
CA ALA A 160 -0.50 16.59 -16.61
C ALA A 160 -1.06 16.87 -18.01
N GLY A 161 -2.20 17.54 -18.10
CA GLY A 161 -2.80 17.97 -19.38
C GLY A 161 -3.32 16.82 -20.26
N ASP A 162 -3.43 15.62 -19.72
CA ASP A 162 -3.90 14.42 -20.44
C ASP A 162 -5.19 13.88 -19.79
N MET A 163 -6.29 13.97 -20.53
CA MET A 163 -7.60 13.49 -20.07
C MET A 163 -7.63 11.97 -19.85
N ARG A 164 -6.79 11.21 -20.54
CA ARG A 164 -6.69 9.76 -20.31
C ARG A 164 -6.10 9.45 -18.94
N VAL A 165 -5.07 10.20 -18.53
CA VAL A 165 -4.51 10.13 -17.17
C VAL A 165 -5.57 10.45 -16.14
N MET A 166 -6.32 11.55 -16.35
CA MET A 166 -7.40 11.98 -15.46
C MET A 166 -8.47 10.91 -15.31
N GLN A 167 -8.92 10.30 -16.42
CA GLN A 167 -9.91 9.23 -16.43
C GLN A 167 -9.43 8.01 -15.63
N ILE A 168 -8.22 7.51 -15.89
CA ILE A 168 -7.68 6.32 -15.23
C ILE A 168 -7.62 6.53 -13.70
N LEU A 169 -7.13 7.68 -13.26
CA LEU A 169 -6.96 7.95 -11.84
C LEU A 169 -8.28 8.26 -11.13
N SER A 170 -9.20 8.98 -11.77
CA SER A 170 -10.54 9.21 -11.21
C SER A 170 -11.34 7.90 -11.10
N ASP A 171 -11.29 7.04 -12.11
CA ASP A 171 -11.92 5.71 -12.06
C ASP A 171 -11.27 4.85 -10.97
N ALA A 172 -9.93 4.89 -10.86
CA ALA A 172 -9.22 4.15 -9.83
C ALA A 172 -9.60 4.62 -8.42
N THR A 173 -9.66 5.92 -8.18
CA THR A 173 -10.01 6.48 -6.88
C THR A 173 -11.45 6.16 -6.49
N ASN A 174 -12.38 6.17 -7.46
CA ASN A 174 -13.77 5.76 -7.21
C ASN A 174 -13.84 4.28 -6.80
N VAL A 175 -13.17 3.39 -7.57
CA VAL A 175 -13.16 1.94 -7.27
C VAL A 175 -12.50 1.65 -5.92
N ILE A 176 -11.44 2.40 -5.55
CA ILE A 176 -10.81 2.26 -4.23
C ILE A 176 -11.80 2.66 -3.12
N ALA A 177 -12.48 3.80 -3.27
CA ALA A 177 -13.45 4.25 -2.28
C ALA A 177 -14.63 3.24 -2.13
N GLU A 178 -15.12 2.67 -3.23
CA GLU A 178 -16.11 1.58 -3.18
C GLU A 178 -15.54 0.34 -2.48
N GLY A 179 -14.26 0.02 -2.71
CA GLY A 179 -13.55 -1.08 -2.06
C GLY A 179 -13.45 -0.92 -0.55
N GLU A 180 -13.18 0.30 -0.07
CA GLU A 180 -13.18 0.63 1.36
C GLU A 180 -14.56 0.44 1.99
N VAL A 181 -15.61 0.93 1.32
CA VAL A 181 -17.00 0.75 1.80
C VAL A 181 -17.38 -0.74 1.79
N MET A 182 -16.99 -1.50 0.76
CA MET A 182 -17.21 -2.95 0.74
C MET A 182 -16.50 -3.66 1.89
N GLN A 183 -15.25 -3.29 2.19
CA GLN A 183 -14.54 -3.84 3.35
C GLN A 183 -15.29 -3.53 4.64
N LEU A 184 -15.69 -2.28 4.85
CA LEU A 184 -16.45 -1.87 6.04
C LEU A 184 -17.76 -2.66 6.21
N MET A 185 -18.49 -2.91 5.10
CA MET A 185 -19.72 -3.71 5.13
C MET A 185 -19.47 -5.19 5.45
N ASN A 186 -18.28 -5.71 5.13
CA ASN A 186 -17.92 -7.10 5.35
C ASN A 186 -17.14 -7.32 6.67
N MET A 187 -16.89 -6.27 7.43
CA MET A 187 -16.30 -6.41 8.77
C MET A 187 -17.26 -7.17 9.68
N HIS A 188 -16.70 -8.10 10.46
CA HIS A 188 -17.44 -8.98 11.37
C HIS A 188 -18.45 -9.93 10.67
N ASP A 189 -18.31 -10.11 9.34
CA ASP A 189 -19.11 -11.07 8.58
C ASP A 189 -18.33 -12.36 8.26
N PRO A 190 -18.54 -13.45 9.03
CA PRO A 190 -17.87 -14.72 8.78
C PRO A 190 -18.42 -15.48 7.55
N SER A 191 -19.45 -14.96 6.88
CA SER A 191 -20.03 -15.57 5.68
C SER A 191 -19.36 -15.13 4.38
N LEU A 192 -18.39 -14.18 4.46
CA LEU A 192 -17.64 -13.72 3.29
C LEU A 192 -16.92 -14.89 2.64
N ASP A 193 -17.17 -15.12 1.36
CA ASP A 193 -16.51 -16.12 0.56
C ASP A 193 -15.24 -15.61 -0.14
N GLU A 194 -14.48 -16.51 -0.74
CA GLU A 194 -13.26 -16.16 -1.48
C GLU A 194 -13.52 -15.15 -2.61
N ALA A 195 -14.64 -15.27 -3.33
CA ALA A 195 -14.98 -14.35 -4.41
C ALA A 195 -15.24 -12.93 -3.89
N GLY A 196 -15.95 -12.81 -2.77
CA GLY A 196 -16.16 -11.55 -2.06
C GLY A 196 -14.86 -10.93 -1.55
N TYR A 197 -14.02 -11.74 -0.91
CA TYR A 197 -12.69 -11.34 -0.46
C TYR A 197 -11.82 -10.81 -1.63
N LEU A 198 -11.72 -11.57 -2.72
CA LEU A 198 -10.94 -11.15 -3.89
C LEU A 198 -11.48 -9.85 -4.50
N ARG A 199 -12.79 -9.63 -4.49
CA ARG A 199 -13.39 -8.38 -4.95
C ARG A 199 -12.92 -7.20 -4.09
N VAL A 200 -12.93 -7.33 -2.77
CA VAL A 200 -12.48 -6.29 -1.85
C VAL A 200 -11.01 -5.94 -2.10
N ILE A 201 -10.10 -6.92 -2.08
CA ILE A 201 -8.67 -6.64 -2.21
C ILE A 201 -8.30 -6.13 -3.61
N ARG A 202 -9.00 -6.56 -4.66
CA ARG A 202 -8.81 -6.05 -6.02
C ARG A 202 -9.25 -4.59 -6.14
N SER A 203 -10.35 -4.22 -5.49
CA SER A 203 -10.84 -2.84 -5.48
C SER A 203 -9.98 -1.93 -4.58
N LYS A 204 -9.78 -2.32 -3.33
CA LYS A 204 -9.05 -1.50 -2.33
C LYS A 204 -7.56 -1.40 -2.62
N THR A 205 -6.89 -2.51 -2.88
CA THR A 205 -5.43 -2.60 -2.94
C THR A 205 -4.88 -2.69 -4.35
N ALA A 206 -5.35 -3.66 -5.16
CA ALA A 206 -4.78 -3.93 -6.47
C ALA A 206 -5.12 -2.84 -7.50
N LYS A 207 -6.21 -2.11 -7.33
CA LYS A 207 -6.65 -1.07 -8.28
C LYS A 207 -5.61 0.05 -8.47
N LEU A 208 -4.92 0.47 -7.41
CA LEU A 208 -3.89 1.50 -7.55
C LEU A 208 -2.60 0.93 -8.17
N PHE A 209 -2.29 -0.35 -8.00
CA PHE A 209 -1.22 -1.02 -8.74
C PHE A 209 -1.54 -1.11 -10.24
N GLU A 210 -2.79 -1.50 -10.59
CA GLU A 210 -3.30 -1.50 -11.95
C GLU A 210 -3.14 -0.12 -12.60
N ALA A 211 -3.66 0.93 -11.95
CA ALA A 211 -3.58 2.29 -12.45
C ALA A 211 -2.12 2.75 -12.61
N SER A 212 -1.23 2.43 -11.66
CA SER A 212 0.19 2.78 -11.74
C SER A 212 0.87 2.18 -12.96
N ALA A 213 0.64 0.89 -13.23
CA ALA A 213 1.22 0.23 -14.39
C ALA A 213 0.60 0.72 -15.72
N ARG A 214 -0.73 0.90 -15.75
CA ARG A 214 -1.45 1.46 -16.92
C ARG A 214 -0.95 2.85 -17.29
N LEU A 215 -0.74 3.72 -16.29
CA LEU A 215 -0.22 5.08 -16.53
C LEU A 215 1.15 5.09 -17.20
N GLY A 216 2.05 4.16 -16.84
CA GLY A 216 3.33 4.02 -17.53
C GLY A 216 3.18 3.75 -19.03
N ALA A 217 2.23 2.89 -19.40
CA ALA A 217 1.92 2.58 -20.81
C ALA A 217 1.24 3.75 -21.53
N VAL A 218 0.34 4.48 -20.85
CA VAL A 218 -0.32 5.68 -21.39
C VAL A 218 0.70 6.78 -21.66
N LEU A 219 1.60 7.05 -20.73
CA LEU A 219 2.70 8.01 -20.92
C LEU A 219 3.58 7.66 -22.12
N ALA A 220 3.87 6.37 -22.30
CA ALA A 220 4.64 5.88 -23.45
C ALA A 220 3.82 5.86 -24.76
N LYS A 221 2.54 6.25 -24.74
CA LYS A 221 1.62 6.19 -25.88
C LYS A 221 1.60 4.81 -26.54
N SER A 222 1.56 3.78 -25.72
CA SER A 222 1.58 2.39 -26.16
C SER A 222 0.28 2.00 -26.89
N GLU A 223 0.36 0.95 -27.69
CA GLU A 223 -0.82 0.32 -28.29
C GLU A 223 -1.79 -0.19 -27.21
N PRO A 224 -3.11 -0.20 -27.46
CA PRO A 224 -4.10 -0.61 -26.46
C PRO A 224 -3.85 -1.98 -25.84
N ALA A 225 -3.32 -2.94 -26.60
CA ALA A 225 -2.98 -4.27 -26.11
C ALA A 225 -1.85 -4.24 -25.07
N VAL A 226 -0.85 -3.36 -25.26
CA VAL A 226 0.26 -3.19 -24.31
C VAL A 226 -0.21 -2.44 -23.06
N GLU A 227 -1.07 -1.41 -23.22
CA GLU A 227 -1.69 -0.71 -22.09
C GLU A 227 -2.48 -1.69 -21.20
N GLU A 228 -3.30 -2.54 -21.82
CA GLU A 228 -4.09 -3.53 -21.09
C GLU A 228 -3.22 -4.60 -20.41
N ALA A 229 -2.17 -5.08 -21.08
CA ALA A 229 -1.21 -6.02 -20.49
C ALA A 229 -0.51 -5.41 -19.24
N CYS A 230 -0.09 -4.15 -19.32
CA CYS A 230 0.47 -3.44 -18.16
C CYS A 230 -0.54 -3.32 -17.02
N ALA A 231 -1.80 -3.03 -17.32
CA ALA A 231 -2.86 -2.97 -16.31
C ALA A 231 -3.11 -4.33 -15.65
N GLN A 232 -3.17 -5.41 -16.43
CA GLN A 232 -3.32 -6.77 -15.93
C GLN A 232 -2.13 -7.17 -15.04
N TYR A 233 -0.91 -6.82 -15.44
CA TYR A 233 0.27 -7.00 -14.60
C TYR A 233 0.10 -6.31 -13.25
N GLY A 234 -0.27 -5.03 -13.25
CA GLY A 234 -0.46 -4.26 -12.02
C GLY A 234 -1.54 -4.84 -11.12
N GLN A 235 -2.70 -5.22 -11.68
CA GLN A 235 -3.80 -5.83 -10.93
C GLN A 235 -3.38 -7.16 -10.29
N ALA A 236 -2.76 -8.04 -11.06
CA ALA A 236 -2.33 -9.35 -10.59
C ALA A 236 -1.24 -9.23 -9.52
N LEU A 237 -0.23 -8.35 -9.74
CA LEU A 237 0.80 -8.06 -8.76
C LEU A 237 0.22 -7.52 -7.44
N GLY A 238 -0.72 -6.58 -7.52
CA GLY A 238 -1.37 -5.99 -6.35
C GLY A 238 -2.25 -7.00 -5.59
N THR A 239 -2.92 -7.92 -6.30
CA THR A 239 -3.70 -9.00 -5.70
C THR A 239 -2.79 -9.99 -4.97
N ALA A 240 -1.72 -10.46 -5.63
CA ALA A 240 -0.73 -11.33 -5.00
C ALA A 240 -0.09 -10.68 -3.76
N PHE A 241 0.24 -9.38 -3.86
CA PHE A 241 0.81 -8.62 -2.74
C PHE A 241 -0.11 -8.62 -1.52
N GLN A 242 -1.42 -8.38 -1.71
CA GLN A 242 -2.37 -8.36 -0.60
C GLN A 242 -2.57 -9.75 0.00
N VAL A 243 -2.73 -10.80 -0.83
CA VAL A 243 -2.88 -12.18 -0.32
C VAL A 243 -1.67 -12.58 0.54
N ILE A 244 -0.44 -12.23 0.12
CA ILE A 244 0.77 -12.50 0.92
C ILE A 244 0.79 -11.66 2.20
N ASP A 245 0.35 -10.42 2.17
CA ASP A 245 0.27 -9.57 3.37
C ASP A 245 -0.70 -10.18 4.41
N ASP A 246 -1.85 -10.70 3.96
CA ASP A 246 -2.83 -11.40 4.79
C ASP A 246 -2.30 -12.74 5.33
N VAL A 247 -1.51 -13.50 4.55
CA VAL A 247 -0.81 -14.71 5.03
C VAL A 247 0.17 -14.36 6.16
N LEU A 248 0.93 -13.27 5.99
CA LEU A 248 1.90 -12.83 6.99
C LEU A 248 1.25 -12.39 8.30
N ASP A 249 0.00 -11.95 8.29
CA ASP A 249 -0.74 -11.64 9.52
C ASP A 249 -0.97 -12.87 10.42
N TYR A 250 -0.87 -14.09 9.87
CA TYR A 250 -1.01 -15.37 10.62
C TYR A 250 0.29 -16.16 10.72
N ASP A 251 1.33 -15.86 9.93
CA ASP A 251 2.57 -16.66 9.86
C ASP A 251 3.85 -15.81 9.76
N GLY A 252 3.74 -14.50 9.93
CA GLY A 252 4.87 -13.59 9.91
C GLY A 252 5.66 -13.55 11.22
N ASP A 253 6.87 -13.00 11.17
CA ASP A 253 7.65 -12.67 12.37
C ASP A 253 7.25 -11.27 12.87
N PRO A 254 6.61 -11.13 14.06
CA PRO A 254 6.21 -9.83 14.60
C PRO A 254 7.37 -8.84 14.73
N ALA A 255 8.59 -9.32 15.01
CA ALA A 255 9.76 -8.47 15.15
C ALA A 255 10.19 -7.82 13.82
N VAL A 256 9.94 -8.51 12.71
CA VAL A 256 10.26 -8.03 11.35
C VAL A 256 9.11 -7.21 10.77
N MET A 257 7.86 -7.61 11.04
CA MET A 257 6.67 -6.94 10.52
C MET A 257 6.37 -5.61 11.22
N GLY A 258 6.79 -5.45 12.48
CA GLY A 258 6.49 -4.26 13.28
C GLY A 258 5.00 -4.14 13.65
N LYS A 259 4.23 -5.24 13.57
CA LYS A 259 2.84 -5.38 14.02
C LYS A 259 2.62 -6.74 14.69
N ASN A 260 1.55 -6.88 15.46
CA ASN A 260 1.19 -8.16 16.07
C ASN A 260 0.54 -9.09 15.05
N LEU A 261 0.59 -10.40 15.30
CA LEU A 261 -0.19 -11.37 14.52
C LEU A 261 -1.67 -11.23 14.86
N GLY A 262 -2.53 -11.43 13.85
CA GLY A 262 -3.98 -11.43 14.00
C GLY A 262 -4.59 -10.03 14.09
N ASP A 263 -3.90 -8.99 13.64
CA ASP A 263 -4.48 -7.64 13.57
C ASP A 263 -5.72 -7.61 12.66
N ASP A 264 -5.71 -8.33 11.52
CA ASP A 264 -6.88 -8.45 10.65
C ASP A 264 -8.07 -9.11 11.36
N LEU A 265 -7.81 -10.15 12.15
CA LEU A 265 -8.86 -10.79 12.96
C LEU A 265 -9.41 -9.87 14.04
N ARG A 266 -8.56 -9.10 14.71
CA ARG A 266 -8.97 -8.08 15.70
C ARG A 266 -9.91 -7.04 15.10
N GLU A 267 -9.68 -6.69 13.84
CA GLU A 267 -10.51 -5.77 13.08
C GLU A 267 -11.78 -6.45 12.50
N GLY A 268 -11.95 -7.76 12.71
CA GLY A 268 -13.10 -8.51 12.21
C GLY A 268 -13.05 -8.79 10.71
N LYS A 269 -11.86 -8.79 10.11
CA LYS A 269 -11.65 -9.06 8.67
C LYS A 269 -11.57 -10.57 8.43
N ALA A 270 -12.48 -11.10 7.60
CA ALA A 270 -12.41 -12.48 7.10
C ALA A 270 -11.44 -12.55 5.91
N THR A 271 -10.14 -12.73 6.18
CA THR A 271 -9.10 -12.83 5.16
C THR A 271 -8.98 -14.25 4.60
N LEU A 272 -8.31 -14.43 3.46
CA LEU A 272 -8.25 -15.71 2.76
C LEU A 272 -7.78 -16.89 3.64
N PRO A 273 -6.74 -16.75 4.50
CA PRO A 273 -6.35 -17.83 5.40
C PRO A 273 -7.48 -18.27 6.34
N LEU A 274 -8.28 -17.35 6.88
CA LEU A 274 -9.43 -17.71 7.72
C LEU A 274 -10.56 -18.34 6.93
N ILE A 275 -10.87 -17.83 5.74
CA ILE A 275 -11.92 -18.38 4.85
C ILE A 275 -11.60 -19.82 4.52
N ILE A 276 -10.37 -20.14 4.11
CA ILE A 276 -9.93 -21.49 3.79
C ILE A 276 -9.90 -22.39 5.04
N ALA A 277 -9.43 -21.87 6.17
CA ALA A 277 -9.44 -22.62 7.43
C ALA A 277 -10.86 -23.00 7.88
N MET A 278 -11.85 -22.13 7.67
CA MET A 278 -13.26 -22.45 7.93
C MET A 278 -13.82 -23.50 6.97
N GLN A 279 -13.34 -23.53 5.72
CA GLN A 279 -13.78 -24.53 4.72
C GLN A 279 -13.21 -25.91 5.00
N HIS A 280 -11.94 -26.00 5.39
CA HIS A 280 -11.22 -27.26 5.57
C HIS A 280 -11.26 -27.81 7.00
N GLY A 281 -11.53 -26.96 7.99
CA GLY A 281 -11.54 -27.32 9.40
C GLY A 281 -12.76 -28.13 9.82
N THR A 282 -12.67 -28.69 11.03
CA THR A 282 -13.80 -29.32 11.71
C THR A 282 -14.88 -28.30 12.05
N GLU A 283 -16.10 -28.77 12.32
CA GLU A 283 -17.21 -27.90 12.71
C GLU A 283 -16.88 -27.06 13.97
N ALA A 284 -16.13 -27.60 14.91
CA ALA A 284 -15.71 -26.88 16.10
C ALA A 284 -14.71 -25.75 15.76
N GLN A 285 -13.74 -26.03 14.89
CA GLN A 285 -12.77 -25.03 14.42
C GLN A 285 -13.45 -23.92 13.61
N ARG A 286 -14.39 -24.29 12.72
CA ARG A 286 -15.19 -23.33 11.96
C ARG A 286 -15.94 -22.37 12.87
N ARG A 287 -16.69 -22.88 13.85
CA ARG A 287 -17.45 -22.04 14.80
C ARG A 287 -16.56 -21.13 15.63
N MET A 288 -15.41 -21.62 16.04
CA MET A 288 -14.43 -20.82 16.78
C MET A 288 -13.93 -19.64 15.94
N ILE A 289 -13.56 -19.89 14.66
CA ILE A 289 -13.11 -18.81 13.76
C ILE A 289 -14.24 -17.84 13.45
N GLN A 290 -15.46 -18.33 13.18
CA GLN A 290 -16.65 -17.49 12.96
C GLN A 290 -16.89 -16.56 14.13
N GLN A 291 -16.91 -17.08 15.35
CA GLN A 291 -17.11 -16.27 16.55
C GLN A 291 -15.99 -15.23 16.72
N ALA A 292 -14.74 -15.59 16.44
CA ALA A 292 -13.62 -14.66 16.54
C ALA A 292 -13.73 -13.52 15.51
N ILE A 293 -14.16 -13.81 14.26
CA ILE A 293 -14.43 -12.78 13.24
C ILE A 293 -15.58 -11.86 13.71
N GLU A 294 -16.71 -12.43 14.15
CA GLU A 294 -17.89 -11.68 14.59
C GLU A 294 -17.59 -10.71 15.74
N THR A 295 -16.68 -11.08 16.65
CA THR A 295 -16.42 -10.31 17.86
C THR A 295 -15.11 -9.54 17.87
N GLY A 296 -14.17 -9.84 16.96
CA GLY A 296 -12.79 -9.32 17.01
C GLY A 296 -11.98 -9.84 18.23
N ASP A 297 -12.45 -10.94 18.87
CA ASP A 297 -11.83 -11.47 20.09
C ASP A 297 -10.59 -12.32 19.78
N LEU A 298 -9.44 -11.90 20.31
CA LEU A 298 -8.16 -12.59 20.17
C LEU A 298 -7.87 -13.60 21.31
N SER A 299 -8.81 -13.86 22.22
CA SER A 299 -8.58 -14.76 23.36
C SER A 299 -8.16 -16.18 22.93
N GLN A 300 -8.57 -16.62 21.74
CA GLN A 300 -8.23 -17.92 21.16
C GLN A 300 -7.25 -17.83 19.98
N LEU A 301 -6.55 -16.69 19.81
CA LEU A 301 -5.67 -16.47 18.66
C LEU A 301 -4.65 -17.60 18.44
N SER A 302 -4.01 -18.10 19.52
CA SER A 302 -3.04 -19.19 19.42
C SER A 302 -3.64 -20.48 18.84
N ILE A 303 -4.89 -20.79 19.16
CA ILE A 303 -5.62 -21.96 18.64
C ILE A 303 -6.00 -21.71 17.18
N ILE A 304 -6.43 -20.49 16.85
CA ILE A 304 -6.75 -20.09 15.46
C ILE A 304 -5.51 -20.18 14.58
N LEU A 305 -4.35 -19.65 15.01
CA LEU A 305 -3.09 -19.74 14.30
C LEU A 305 -2.69 -21.20 14.02
N ASN A 306 -2.85 -22.10 15.00
CA ASN A 306 -2.61 -23.52 14.81
C ASN A 306 -3.60 -24.14 13.82
N THR A 307 -4.89 -23.79 13.92
CA THR A 307 -5.93 -24.25 12.99
C THR A 307 -5.61 -23.84 11.55
N VAL A 308 -5.23 -22.58 11.32
CA VAL A 308 -4.86 -22.06 9.99
C VAL A 308 -3.68 -22.86 9.40
N ARG A 309 -2.70 -23.28 10.24
CA ARG A 309 -1.58 -24.13 9.81
C ARG A 309 -2.03 -25.56 9.54
N GLU A 310 -2.74 -26.19 10.48
CA GLU A 310 -3.15 -27.59 10.39
C GLU A 310 -4.11 -27.88 9.23
N THR A 311 -4.96 -26.93 8.88
CA THR A 311 -5.89 -27.03 7.74
C THR A 311 -5.24 -26.83 6.38
N GLY A 312 -3.96 -26.47 6.33
CA GLY A 312 -3.26 -26.13 5.09
C GLY A 312 -3.70 -24.79 4.48
N ALA A 313 -4.40 -23.95 5.23
CA ALA A 313 -4.94 -22.69 4.73
C ALA A 313 -3.86 -21.69 4.32
N LEU A 314 -2.71 -21.69 5.02
CA LEU A 314 -1.57 -20.85 4.63
C LEU A 314 -1.00 -21.24 3.27
N ASP A 315 -0.79 -22.54 3.05
CA ASP A 315 -0.24 -23.06 1.79
C ASP A 315 -1.21 -22.82 0.63
N ALA A 316 -2.51 -23.04 0.86
CA ALA A 316 -3.54 -22.75 -0.14
C ALA A 316 -3.61 -21.25 -0.48
N SER A 317 -3.49 -20.37 0.52
CA SER A 317 -3.41 -18.91 0.28
C SER A 317 -2.14 -18.51 -0.49
N ARG A 318 -0.99 -19.11 -0.18
CA ARG A 318 0.25 -18.92 -0.95
C ARG A 318 0.12 -19.41 -2.39
N LEU A 319 -0.59 -20.53 -2.64
CA LEU A 319 -0.88 -21.01 -3.99
C LEU A 319 -1.78 -20.02 -4.76
N ALA A 320 -2.77 -19.43 -4.11
CA ALA A 320 -3.59 -18.39 -4.73
C ALA A 320 -2.75 -17.15 -5.11
N ALA A 321 -1.84 -16.71 -4.23
CA ALA A 321 -0.90 -15.63 -4.54
C ALA A 321 0.05 -16.01 -5.70
N ALA A 322 0.50 -17.27 -5.76
CA ALA A 322 1.35 -17.78 -6.83
C ALA A 322 0.63 -17.73 -8.18
N ALA A 323 -0.62 -18.13 -8.24
CA ALA A 323 -1.43 -18.04 -9.45
C ALA A 323 -1.58 -16.59 -9.96
N GLU A 324 -1.76 -15.63 -9.06
CA GLU A 324 -1.79 -14.22 -9.44
C GLU A 324 -0.40 -13.71 -9.89
N ALA A 325 0.68 -14.15 -9.26
CA ALA A 325 2.03 -13.80 -9.72
C ALA A 325 2.35 -14.38 -11.12
N GLU A 326 1.89 -15.60 -11.42
CA GLU A 326 1.99 -16.20 -12.77
C GLU A 326 1.20 -15.36 -13.79
N ARG A 327 -0.02 -14.95 -13.47
CA ARG A 327 -0.81 -14.04 -14.33
C ARG A 327 -0.08 -12.72 -14.58
N ALA A 328 0.61 -12.18 -13.56
CA ALA A 328 1.44 -10.98 -13.74
C ALA A 328 2.60 -11.25 -14.70
N ILE A 329 3.29 -12.37 -14.57
CA ILE A 329 4.41 -12.75 -15.46
C ILE A 329 3.93 -12.90 -16.90
N GLU A 330 2.82 -13.60 -17.15
CA GLU A 330 2.22 -13.80 -18.47
C GLU A 330 1.84 -12.46 -19.11
N ALA A 331 1.29 -11.52 -18.36
CA ALA A 331 0.92 -10.20 -18.87
C ALA A 331 2.12 -9.41 -19.42
N LEU A 332 3.35 -9.71 -18.98
CA LEU A 332 4.56 -9.05 -19.48
C LEU A 332 5.08 -9.61 -20.82
N GLU A 333 4.49 -10.66 -21.37
CA GLU A 333 4.99 -11.28 -22.62
C GLU A 333 5.04 -10.29 -23.77
N LEU A 334 4.07 -9.36 -23.86
CA LEU A 334 4.01 -8.34 -24.90
C LEU A 334 5.12 -7.28 -24.79
N LEU A 335 5.79 -7.15 -23.65
CA LEU A 335 6.88 -6.20 -23.48
C LEU A 335 8.18 -6.75 -24.08
N LYS A 336 8.94 -5.87 -24.74
CA LYS A 336 10.25 -6.24 -25.29
C LYS A 336 11.25 -6.56 -24.16
N PRO A 337 12.21 -7.48 -24.43
CA PRO A 337 13.28 -7.76 -23.47
C PRO A 337 14.04 -6.49 -23.08
N SER A 338 14.21 -6.27 -21.77
CA SER A 338 14.95 -5.14 -21.22
C SER A 338 15.23 -5.38 -19.73
N GLN A 339 16.22 -4.69 -19.17
CA GLN A 339 16.47 -4.74 -17.71
C GLN A 339 15.24 -4.34 -16.88
N TYR A 340 14.37 -3.49 -17.40
CA TYR A 340 13.13 -3.10 -16.72
C TYR A 340 12.09 -4.22 -16.76
N LYS A 341 11.95 -4.95 -17.87
CA LYS A 341 11.11 -6.15 -17.94
C LYS A 341 11.62 -7.21 -16.96
N ASP A 342 12.94 -7.44 -16.90
CA ASP A 342 13.54 -8.40 -15.97
C ASP A 342 13.27 -7.99 -14.52
N ALA A 343 13.32 -6.69 -14.21
CA ALA A 343 12.97 -6.15 -12.89
C ALA A 343 11.48 -6.36 -12.54
N LEU A 344 10.58 -6.17 -13.50
CA LEU A 344 9.15 -6.44 -13.31
C LEU A 344 8.88 -7.94 -13.06
N LEU A 345 9.53 -8.84 -13.83
CA LEU A 345 9.45 -10.28 -13.61
C LEU A 345 9.97 -10.66 -12.22
N GLN A 346 11.08 -10.06 -11.80
CA GLN A 346 11.65 -10.26 -10.48
C GLN A 346 10.71 -9.79 -9.36
N LEU A 347 10.03 -8.65 -9.51
CA LEU A 347 9.05 -8.17 -8.53
C LEU A 347 7.92 -9.18 -8.29
N ALA A 348 7.35 -9.73 -9.37
CA ALA A 348 6.30 -10.74 -9.28
C ALA A 348 6.81 -12.02 -8.58
N SER A 349 8.00 -12.51 -8.95
CA SER A 349 8.59 -13.71 -8.37
C SER A 349 8.97 -13.54 -6.90
N GLN A 350 9.45 -12.37 -6.50
CA GLN A 350 9.87 -12.10 -5.11
C GLN A 350 8.72 -12.06 -4.11
N LEU A 351 7.49 -11.75 -4.55
CA LEU A 351 6.32 -11.83 -3.68
C LEU A 351 6.13 -13.24 -3.11
N LEU A 352 6.45 -14.28 -3.89
CA LEU A 352 6.28 -15.68 -3.50
C LEU A 352 7.30 -16.15 -2.46
N ILE A 353 8.45 -15.47 -2.36
CA ILE A 353 9.56 -15.83 -1.46
C ILE A 353 9.52 -14.97 -0.18
N ARG A 354 8.57 -14.06 -0.09
CA ARG A 354 8.46 -13.12 1.02
C ARG A 354 8.03 -13.83 2.30
N HIS A 355 8.90 -13.82 3.30
CA HIS A 355 8.65 -14.36 4.65
C HIS A 355 8.35 -13.27 5.68
N ALA A 356 8.53 -11.99 5.33
CA ALA A 356 8.20 -10.82 6.16
C ALA A 356 8.23 -9.52 5.34
#